data_f2859ee0154e179bd26000bca376f0d7
#
_entry.id   f2859ee0154e179bd26000bca376f0d7
#
_cell.length_a   1.000
_cell.length_b   1.000
_cell.length_c   1.000
_cell.angle_alpha   90.00
_cell.angle_beta   90.00
_cell.angle_gamma   90.00
#
_symmetry.space_group_name_H-M   'P 1'
#
loop_
_entity.id
_entity.type
_entity.pdbx_description
1 polymer ?
#
loop_
_entity_poly.entity_id
_entity_poly.type
_entity_poly.pdbx_seq_one_letter_code
_entity_poly.pdbx_strand_id
1 'polypeptide(L)'
;VQVLCCALGVMKNFNIYTLEIGNVQFFQAACKVVRLSTEEVNTLANLIDKKSMVDLKVYLDSLYLSEKIVDFFMHLPFLCGDVNILDEAYTYCFDDSLKDVLDSMKECIQSLKELGYLENVTIDFGKVAHLDYYTGIIFEGYVSGVGTSILSGGRYDCLLKKFGRDLPACGFSVKLDPLIDYVDVQSKKKYKLYFND
;
A
#
# COMPACT_ATOMS: atom_id res chain seq x y z
N VAL A 1 2.36 6.00 -11.70
CA VAL A 1 1.97 7.40 -11.52
C VAL A 1 0.54 7.65 -12.00
N GLN A 2 0.17 7.39 -13.27
CA GLN A 2 -1.16 7.73 -13.83
C GLN A 2 -2.33 7.18 -13.00
N VAL A 3 -2.29 5.91 -12.60
CA VAL A 3 -3.34 5.28 -11.77
C VAL A 3 -3.43 5.93 -10.39
N LEU A 4 -2.30 6.31 -9.78
CA LEU A 4 -2.27 7.08 -8.53
C LEU A 4 -2.90 8.48 -8.70
N CYS A 5 -2.64 9.15 -9.81
CA CYS A 5 -3.29 10.44 -10.11
C CYS A 5 -4.81 10.28 -10.26
N CYS A 6 -5.29 9.22 -10.90
CA CYS A 6 -6.72 8.92 -10.98
C CYS A 6 -7.32 8.67 -9.59
N ALA A 7 -6.64 7.89 -8.74
CA ALA A 7 -7.06 7.63 -7.37
C ALA A 7 -7.13 8.93 -6.55
N LEU A 8 -6.09 9.76 -6.60
CA LEU A 8 -6.05 11.06 -5.95
C LEU A 8 -7.14 12.00 -6.50
N GLY A 9 -7.42 11.93 -7.80
CA GLY A 9 -8.54 12.66 -8.42
C GLY A 9 -9.90 12.27 -7.83
N VAL A 10 -10.11 11.00 -7.50
CA VAL A 10 -11.31 10.54 -6.77
C VAL A 10 -11.28 11.08 -5.34
N MET A 11 -10.15 10.95 -4.65
CA MET A 11 -10.00 11.38 -3.25
C MET A 11 -10.21 12.88 -3.03
N LYS A 12 -9.88 13.73 -4.02
CA LYS A 12 -10.12 15.19 -3.99
C LYS A 12 -11.58 15.60 -3.83
N ASN A 13 -12.54 14.70 -3.98
CA ASN A 13 -13.95 14.97 -3.68
C ASN A 13 -14.27 14.98 -2.17
N PHE A 14 -13.32 14.63 -1.32
CA PHE A 14 -13.46 14.61 0.13
C PHE A 14 -12.62 15.73 0.75
N ASN A 15 -13.13 16.36 1.81
CA ASN A 15 -12.47 17.52 2.44
C ASN A 15 -11.15 17.15 3.12
N ILE A 16 -11.11 15.99 3.80
CA ILE A 16 -9.92 15.52 4.53
C ILE A 16 -9.72 14.05 4.12
N TYR A 17 -8.65 13.81 3.41
CA TYR A 17 -8.29 12.48 2.92
C TYR A 17 -6.79 12.26 2.94
N THR A 18 -6.38 10.99 2.91
CA THR A 18 -4.99 10.56 2.76
C THR A 18 -4.94 9.40 1.79
N LEU A 19 -3.98 9.41 0.87
CA LEU A 19 -3.60 8.27 0.06
C LEU A 19 -2.31 7.69 0.63
N GLU A 20 -2.40 6.51 1.19
CA GLU A 20 -1.28 5.78 1.76
C GLU A 20 -0.71 4.85 0.69
N ILE A 21 0.59 4.96 0.40
CA ILE A 21 1.28 4.23 -0.66
C ILE A 21 2.33 3.32 -0.02
N GLY A 22 2.27 2.03 -0.35
CA GLY A 22 3.28 1.05 0.01
C GLY A 22 3.93 0.41 -1.22
N ASN A 23 4.90 -0.46 -0.99
CA ASN A 23 5.48 -1.30 -2.04
C ASN A 23 5.79 -2.68 -1.49
N VAL A 24 5.04 -3.68 -1.95
CA VAL A 24 5.20 -5.08 -1.49
C VAL A 24 6.56 -5.67 -1.85
N GLN A 25 7.23 -5.14 -2.88
CA GLN A 25 8.55 -5.62 -3.28
C GLN A 25 9.61 -5.35 -2.22
N PHE A 26 9.45 -4.33 -1.37
CA PHE A 26 10.43 -4.02 -0.33
C PHE A 26 10.55 -5.17 0.67
N PHE A 27 9.42 -5.71 1.11
CA PHE A 27 9.38 -6.92 1.94
C PHE A 27 9.77 -8.19 1.16
N GLN A 28 9.22 -8.36 -0.06
CA GLN A 28 9.45 -9.56 -0.87
C GLN A 28 10.93 -9.69 -1.29
N ALA A 29 11.59 -8.58 -1.65
CA ALA A 29 13.02 -8.58 -1.97
C ALA A 29 13.86 -8.99 -0.77
N ALA A 30 13.56 -8.46 0.42
CA ALA A 30 14.22 -8.87 1.65
C ALA A 30 14.08 -10.38 1.91
N CYS A 31 12.87 -10.90 1.85
CA CYS A 31 12.61 -12.34 2.01
C CYS A 31 13.37 -13.18 0.98
N LYS A 32 13.43 -12.71 -0.27
CA LYS A 32 14.16 -13.40 -1.36
C LYS A 32 15.67 -13.44 -1.13
N VAL A 33 16.27 -12.32 -0.71
CA VAL A 33 17.71 -12.24 -0.39
C VAL A 33 18.07 -13.22 0.72
N VAL A 34 17.20 -13.32 1.74
CA VAL A 34 17.40 -14.23 2.88
C VAL A 34 17.04 -15.67 2.55
N ARG A 35 16.41 -15.91 1.39
CA ARG A 35 15.95 -17.22 0.91
C ARG A 35 14.92 -17.90 1.83
N LEU A 36 14.00 -17.11 2.37
CA LEU A 36 12.91 -17.64 3.17
C LEU A 36 11.97 -18.52 2.31
N SER A 37 11.49 -19.60 2.89
CA SER A 37 10.44 -20.44 2.31
C SER A 37 9.09 -19.67 2.27
N THR A 38 8.16 -20.15 1.46
CA THR A 38 6.82 -19.55 1.38
C THR A 38 6.10 -19.53 2.74
N GLU A 39 6.28 -20.57 3.56
CA GLU A 39 5.69 -20.65 4.89
C GLU A 39 6.28 -19.60 5.84
N GLU A 40 7.60 -19.45 5.81
CA GLU A 40 8.30 -18.42 6.62
C GLU A 40 7.90 -17.00 6.20
N VAL A 41 7.80 -16.73 4.89
CA VAL A 41 7.33 -15.46 4.35
C VAL A 41 5.92 -15.14 4.86
N ASN A 42 4.98 -16.12 4.79
CA ASN A 42 3.60 -15.92 5.23
C ASN A 42 3.52 -15.68 6.74
N THR A 43 4.30 -16.41 7.53
CA THR A 43 4.36 -16.24 8.98
C THR A 43 4.88 -14.83 9.31
N LEU A 44 5.98 -14.42 8.69
CA LEU A 44 6.61 -13.13 8.89
C LEU A 44 5.67 -11.98 8.49
N ALA A 45 5.02 -12.09 7.33
CA ALA A 45 4.04 -11.11 6.86
C ALA A 45 2.88 -10.95 7.85
N ASN A 46 2.35 -12.05 8.39
CA ASN A 46 1.27 -12.01 9.38
C ASN A 46 1.69 -11.31 10.69
N LEU A 47 2.90 -11.56 11.16
CA LEU A 47 3.44 -10.93 12.38
C LEU A 47 3.66 -9.43 12.19
N ILE A 48 4.18 -9.02 11.04
CA ILE A 48 4.40 -7.62 10.67
C ILE A 48 3.06 -6.89 10.56
N ASP A 49 2.11 -7.42 9.82
CA ASP A 49 0.79 -6.82 9.61
C ASP A 49 0.02 -6.62 10.94
N LYS A 50 0.08 -7.61 11.81
CA LYS A 50 -0.51 -7.53 13.16
C LYS A 50 0.29 -6.65 14.13
N LYS A 51 1.47 -6.17 13.74
CA LYS A 51 2.41 -5.45 14.61
C LYS A 51 2.70 -6.20 15.92
N SER A 52 2.75 -7.54 15.86
CA SER A 52 3.00 -8.41 17.02
C SER A 52 4.51 -8.47 17.30
N MET A 53 5.07 -7.38 17.85
CA MET A 53 6.51 -7.14 17.94
C MET A 53 7.26 -8.20 18.77
N VAL A 54 6.64 -8.68 19.84
CA VAL A 54 7.24 -9.72 20.69
C VAL A 54 7.36 -11.04 19.93
N ASP A 55 6.28 -11.49 19.30
CA ASP A 55 6.28 -12.72 18.53
C ASP A 55 7.16 -12.61 17.29
N LEU A 56 7.18 -11.42 16.65
CA LEU A 56 8.06 -11.13 15.51
C LEU A 56 9.52 -11.30 15.91
N LYS A 57 9.93 -10.74 17.05
CA LYS A 57 11.32 -10.88 17.55
C LYS A 57 11.68 -12.33 17.81
N VAL A 58 10.81 -13.06 18.54
CA VAL A 58 11.01 -14.48 18.83
C VAL A 58 11.13 -15.31 17.56
N TYR A 59 10.27 -15.01 16.57
CA TYR A 59 10.29 -15.71 15.30
C TYR A 59 11.57 -15.43 14.51
N LEU A 60 12.00 -14.15 14.41
CA LEU A 60 13.23 -13.76 13.72
C LEU A 60 14.46 -14.41 14.36
N ASP A 61 14.51 -14.48 15.69
CA ASP A 61 15.63 -15.14 16.42
C ASP A 61 15.71 -16.65 16.08
N SER A 62 14.57 -17.30 15.84
CA SER A 62 14.51 -18.70 15.43
C SER A 62 15.05 -18.97 14.01
N LEU A 63 15.13 -17.94 13.18
CA LEU A 63 15.61 -18.04 11.79
C LEU A 63 17.15 -17.88 11.69
N TYR A 64 17.84 -17.61 12.78
CA TYR A 64 19.31 -17.43 12.84
C TYR A 64 19.85 -16.42 11.82
N LEU A 65 19.11 -15.34 11.58
CA LEU A 65 19.48 -14.28 10.66
C LEU A 65 20.53 -13.36 11.27
N SER A 66 21.28 -12.62 10.42
CA SER A 66 22.21 -11.58 10.92
C SER A 66 21.44 -10.43 11.57
N GLU A 67 22.09 -9.74 12.50
CA GLU A 67 21.51 -8.60 13.23
C GLU A 67 20.92 -7.54 12.30
N LYS A 68 21.61 -7.22 11.22
CA LYS A 68 21.15 -6.28 10.19
C LYS A 68 19.81 -6.65 9.57
N ILE A 69 19.60 -7.94 9.31
CA ILE A 69 18.39 -8.46 8.71
C ILE A 69 17.24 -8.46 9.73
N VAL A 70 17.55 -8.87 10.97
CA VAL A 70 16.59 -8.80 12.07
C VAL A 70 16.14 -7.36 12.30
N ASP A 71 17.07 -6.42 12.29
CA ASP A 71 16.81 -4.98 12.47
C ASP A 71 15.87 -4.44 11.37
N PHE A 72 16.12 -4.79 10.10
CA PHE A 72 15.23 -4.46 8.99
C PHE A 72 13.78 -4.91 9.25
N PHE A 73 13.55 -6.20 9.54
CA PHE A 73 12.20 -6.73 9.73
C PHE A 73 11.53 -6.18 11.00
N MET A 74 12.29 -5.89 12.04
CA MET A 74 11.78 -5.28 13.27
C MET A 74 11.33 -3.82 13.06
N HIS A 75 11.99 -3.08 12.17
CA HIS A 75 11.64 -1.68 11.90
C HIS A 75 10.58 -1.53 10.81
N LEU A 76 10.44 -2.52 9.92
CA LEU A 76 9.51 -2.46 8.79
C LEU A 76 8.07 -2.06 9.18
N PRO A 77 7.44 -2.54 10.27
CA PRO A 77 6.11 -2.14 10.71
C PRO A 77 5.99 -0.66 11.11
N PHE A 78 7.10 0.03 11.32
CA PHE A 78 7.18 1.43 11.75
C PHE A 78 7.67 2.37 10.64
N LEU A 79 8.12 1.83 9.52
CA LEU A 79 8.51 2.63 8.35
C LEU A 79 7.28 3.18 7.65
N CYS A 80 6.58 4.08 8.36
CA CYS A 80 5.37 4.76 7.88
C CYS A 80 5.41 6.25 8.26
N GLY A 81 4.96 7.12 7.34
CA GLY A 81 4.97 8.56 7.58
C GLY A 81 4.88 9.36 6.29
N ASP A 82 5.41 10.57 6.32
CA ASP A 82 5.55 11.41 5.14
C ASP A 82 6.65 10.86 4.20
N VAL A 83 6.90 11.57 3.11
CA VAL A 83 7.86 11.11 2.09
C VAL A 83 9.30 11.00 2.58
N ASN A 84 9.67 11.63 3.71
CA ASN A 84 11.01 11.54 4.29
C ASN A 84 11.30 10.15 4.86
N ILE A 85 10.26 9.34 5.11
CA ILE A 85 10.42 7.94 5.55
C ILE A 85 11.22 7.11 4.53
N LEU A 86 11.27 7.52 3.27
CA LEU A 86 12.12 6.87 2.26
C LEU A 86 13.60 6.95 2.62
N ASP A 87 14.06 8.06 3.17
CA ASP A 87 15.47 8.21 3.56
C ASP A 87 15.78 7.38 4.82
N GLU A 88 14.83 7.28 5.74
CA GLU A 88 14.94 6.38 6.89
C GLU A 88 14.99 4.92 6.43
N ALA A 89 14.10 4.49 5.54
CA ALA A 89 14.07 3.14 4.99
C ALA A 89 15.39 2.72 4.33
N TYR A 90 16.11 3.67 3.70
CA TYR A 90 17.44 3.42 3.13
C TYR A 90 18.46 2.97 4.18
N THR A 91 18.38 3.45 5.41
CA THR A 91 19.34 3.11 6.47
C THR A 91 19.27 1.64 6.87
N TYR A 92 18.09 1.01 6.67
CA TYR A 92 17.86 -0.41 6.95
C TYR A 92 18.15 -1.33 5.77
N CYS A 93 18.45 -0.80 4.58
CA CYS A 93 18.77 -1.63 3.42
C CYS A 93 20.05 -2.41 3.64
N PHE A 94 19.95 -3.72 3.61
CA PHE A 94 21.09 -4.63 3.74
C PHE A 94 21.53 -5.26 2.42
N ASP A 95 20.82 -4.98 1.33
CA ASP A 95 21.09 -5.45 -0.03
C ASP A 95 20.70 -4.38 -1.06
N ASP A 96 21.37 -4.36 -2.21
CA ASP A 96 21.11 -3.36 -3.25
C ASP A 96 19.73 -3.51 -3.89
N SER A 97 19.19 -4.73 -3.96
CA SER A 97 17.83 -4.95 -4.46
C SER A 97 16.74 -4.22 -3.65
N LEU A 98 16.99 -3.96 -2.36
CA LEU A 98 16.10 -3.14 -1.53
C LEU A 98 16.20 -1.66 -1.90
N LYS A 99 17.41 -1.19 -2.20
CA LYS A 99 17.64 0.19 -2.65
C LYS A 99 16.98 0.46 -3.99
N ASP A 100 17.06 -0.49 -4.93
CA ASP A 100 16.39 -0.39 -6.25
C ASP A 100 14.88 -0.18 -6.10
N VAL A 101 14.25 -0.87 -5.13
CA VAL A 101 12.82 -0.69 -4.83
C VAL A 101 12.55 0.72 -4.30
N LEU A 102 13.39 1.23 -3.39
CA LEU A 102 13.24 2.58 -2.83
C LEU A 102 13.51 3.65 -3.90
N ASP A 103 14.47 3.45 -4.80
CA ASP A 103 14.75 4.37 -5.91
C ASP A 103 13.55 4.49 -6.85
N SER A 104 12.98 3.34 -7.25
CA SER A 104 11.75 3.33 -8.06
C SER A 104 10.58 4.03 -7.36
N MET A 105 10.49 3.90 -6.04
CA MET A 105 9.47 4.57 -5.25
C MET A 105 9.72 6.08 -5.16
N LYS A 106 10.98 6.51 -4.97
CA LYS A 106 11.37 7.94 -5.03
C LYS A 106 11.00 8.59 -6.35
N GLU A 107 11.26 7.93 -7.48
CA GLU A 107 10.87 8.43 -8.80
C GLU A 107 9.35 8.61 -8.93
N CYS A 108 8.59 7.65 -8.42
CA CYS A 108 7.13 7.74 -8.40
C CYS A 108 6.65 8.93 -7.55
N ILE A 109 7.19 9.09 -6.34
CA ILE A 109 6.84 10.18 -5.42
C ILE A 109 7.27 11.53 -6.00
N GLN A 110 8.44 11.61 -6.62
CA GLN A 110 8.89 12.83 -7.30
C GLN A 110 7.92 13.25 -8.41
N SER A 111 7.45 12.28 -9.21
CA SER A 111 6.44 12.54 -10.25
C SER A 111 5.12 13.06 -9.66
N LEU A 112 4.67 12.51 -8.52
CA LEU A 112 3.47 13.01 -7.83
C LEU A 112 3.68 14.42 -7.28
N LYS A 113 4.88 14.74 -6.79
CA LYS A 113 5.26 16.07 -6.31
C LYS A 113 5.18 17.10 -7.44
N GLU A 114 5.73 16.80 -8.59
CA GLU A 114 5.71 17.68 -9.78
C GLU A 114 4.29 17.95 -10.28
N LEU A 115 3.39 16.99 -10.09
CA LEU A 115 1.97 17.11 -10.42
C LEU A 115 1.13 17.78 -9.30
N GLY A 116 1.74 18.16 -8.17
CA GLY A 116 1.07 18.85 -7.06
C GLY A 116 0.17 17.94 -6.21
N TYR A 117 0.48 16.65 -6.11
CA TYR A 117 -0.34 15.67 -5.37
C TYR A 117 0.24 15.25 -4.02
N LEU A 118 1.33 15.84 -3.55
CA LEU A 118 2.08 15.30 -2.41
C LEU A 118 1.44 15.57 -1.05
N GLU A 119 0.64 16.61 -0.91
CA GLU A 119 0.10 17.11 0.37
C GLU A 119 -0.69 16.04 1.16
N ASN A 120 -1.40 15.15 0.45
CA ASN A 120 -2.25 14.14 1.04
C ASN A 120 -1.71 12.71 0.81
N VAL A 121 -0.41 12.57 0.62
CA VAL A 121 0.26 11.29 0.39
C VAL A 121 1.10 10.93 1.61
N THR A 122 0.94 9.71 2.09
CA THR A 122 1.80 9.07 3.08
C THR A 122 2.36 7.77 2.54
N ILE A 123 3.44 7.29 3.14
CA ILE A 123 4.10 6.04 2.77
C ILE A 123 3.98 5.08 3.93
N ASP A 124 3.71 3.81 3.67
CA ASP A 124 3.71 2.74 4.66
C ASP A 124 4.32 1.46 4.05
N PHE A 125 5.52 1.10 4.52
CA PHE A 125 6.19 -0.15 4.17
C PHE A 125 5.76 -1.34 5.03
N GLY A 126 5.07 -1.09 6.15
CA GLY A 126 4.52 -2.13 7.02
C GLY A 126 3.31 -2.85 6.42
N LYS A 127 2.75 -2.33 5.33
CA LYS A 127 1.72 -3.01 4.54
C LYS A 127 2.32 -4.13 3.71
N VAL A 128 2.55 -5.25 4.34
CA VAL A 128 3.01 -6.49 3.69
C VAL A 128 1.79 -7.28 3.24
N ALA A 129 1.15 -6.82 2.18
CA ALA A 129 -0.19 -7.21 1.76
C ALA A 129 -0.42 -8.72 1.71
N HIS A 130 -1.55 -9.14 2.26
CA HIS A 130 -2.12 -10.50 2.17
C HIS A 130 -2.60 -10.90 0.76
N LEU A 131 -2.39 -10.05 -0.24
CA LEU A 131 -2.86 -10.30 -1.59
C LEU A 131 -1.70 -10.77 -2.45
N ASP A 132 -1.58 -12.09 -2.59
CA ASP A 132 -0.54 -12.81 -3.36
C ASP A 132 -0.40 -12.38 -4.83
N TYR A 133 -1.23 -11.47 -5.31
CA TYR A 133 -1.20 -11.02 -6.69
C TYR A 133 -0.50 -9.67 -6.90
N TYR A 134 -0.28 -8.86 -5.86
CA TYR A 134 0.45 -7.60 -6.02
C TYR A 134 1.94 -7.82 -6.25
N THR A 135 2.50 -7.04 -7.19
CA THR A 135 3.89 -7.18 -7.65
C THR A 135 4.67 -5.87 -7.55
N GLY A 136 4.19 -4.87 -6.86
CA GLY A 136 4.84 -3.58 -6.77
C GLY A 136 4.14 -2.63 -5.83
N ILE A 137 3.95 -1.39 -6.29
CA ILE A 137 3.24 -0.37 -5.54
C ILE A 137 1.81 -0.81 -5.23
N ILE A 138 1.41 -0.62 -3.99
CA ILE A 138 0.04 -0.74 -3.49
C ILE A 138 -0.37 0.60 -2.87
N PHE A 139 -1.66 0.86 -2.80
CA PHE A 139 -2.15 2.08 -2.17
C PHE A 139 -3.57 1.93 -1.65
N GLU A 140 -3.86 2.68 -0.60
CA GLU A 140 -5.19 2.76 0.01
C GLU A 140 -5.57 4.21 0.29
N GLY A 141 -6.83 4.53 0.03
CA GLY A 141 -7.38 5.86 0.29
C GLY A 141 -8.24 5.86 1.54
N TYR A 142 -7.98 6.80 2.43
CA TYR A 142 -8.71 7.01 3.68
C TYR A 142 -9.35 8.39 3.71
N VAL A 143 -10.54 8.47 4.30
CA VAL A 143 -11.28 9.72 4.49
C VAL A 143 -11.57 9.89 5.97
N SER A 144 -11.37 11.10 6.48
CA SER A 144 -11.67 11.40 7.87
C SER A 144 -13.14 11.13 8.20
N GLY A 145 -13.38 10.43 9.29
CA GLY A 145 -14.73 10.02 9.70
C GLY A 145 -15.18 8.65 9.17
N VAL A 146 -14.39 8.00 8.31
CA VAL A 146 -14.62 6.63 7.85
C VAL A 146 -13.56 5.71 8.45
N GLY A 147 -13.98 4.69 9.19
CA GLY A 147 -13.09 3.80 9.96
C GLY A 147 -12.30 2.78 9.12
N THR A 148 -12.44 2.80 7.80
CA THR A 148 -11.77 1.85 6.88
C THR A 148 -11.36 2.56 5.58
N SER A 149 -10.47 1.92 4.80
CA SER A 149 -10.12 2.44 3.48
C SER A 149 -11.34 2.44 2.55
N ILE A 150 -11.54 3.54 1.82
CA ILE A 150 -12.61 3.68 0.82
C ILE A 150 -12.14 3.36 -0.60
N LEU A 151 -10.83 3.29 -0.79
CA LEU A 151 -10.22 3.03 -2.08
C LEU A 151 -9.00 2.14 -1.85
N SER A 152 -8.80 1.15 -2.71
CA SER A 152 -7.60 0.30 -2.67
C SER A 152 -7.21 -0.12 -4.07
N GLY A 153 -5.90 -0.21 -4.31
CA GLY A 153 -5.34 -0.59 -5.60
C GLY A 153 -3.85 -0.89 -5.54
N GLY A 154 -3.30 -1.19 -6.72
CA GLY A 154 -1.87 -1.48 -6.85
C GLY A 154 -1.49 -2.01 -8.21
N ARG A 155 -0.25 -2.48 -8.32
CA ARG A 155 0.32 -3.13 -9.49
C ARG A 155 0.31 -4.65 -9.31
N TYR A 156 -0.17 -5.39 -10.33
CA TYR A 156 -0.38 -6.85 -10.27
C TYR A 156 -0.04 -7.53 -11.61
N ASP A 157 1.21 -7.47 -12.01
CA ASP A 157 1.71 -7.93 -13.31
C ASP A 157 1.51 -9.44 -13.57
N CYS A 158 1.44 -10.25 -12.51
CA CYS A 158 1.28 -11.70 -12.63
C CYS A 158 -0.18 -12.18 -12.67
N LEU A 159 -1.15 -11.29 -12.42
CA LEU A 159 -2.56 -11.70 -12.30
C LEU A 159 -3.12 -12.20 -13.64
N LEU A 160 -2.89 -11.47 -14.72
CA LEU A 160 -3.42 -11.81 -16.04
C LEU A 160 -2.79 -13.07 -16.62
N LYS A 161 -1.61 -13.45 -16.15
CA LYS A 161 -0.94 -14.70 -16.52
C LYS A 161 -1.77 -15.94 -16.15
N LYS A 162 -2.50 -15.88 -15.02
CA LYS A 162 -3.43 -16.93 -14.59
C LYS A 162 -4.60 -17.11 -15.57
N PHE A 163 -4.88 -16.11 -16.40
CA PHE A 163 -5.93 -16.12 -17.43
C PHE A 163 -5.36 -16.26 -18.86
N GLY A 164 -4.11 -16.71 -18.97
CA GLY A 164 -3.45 -16.98 -20.27
C GLY A 164 -2.88 -15.75 -21.00
N ARG A 165 -2.76 -14.60 -20.32
CA ARG A 165 -2.17 -13.38 -20.89
C ARG A 165 -1.04 -12.88 -20.00
N ASP A 166 0.18 -12.87 -20.51
CA ASP A 166 1.36 -12.34 -19.82
C ASP A 166 1.48 -10.82 -20.08
N LEU A 167 0.65 -10.04 -19.38
CA LEU A 167 0.61 -8.60 -19.49
C LEU A 167 0.64 -7.96 -18.10
N PRO A 168 1.45 -6.89 -17.91
CA PRO A 168 1.41 -6.13 -16.67
C PRO A 168 0.08 -5.42 -16.50
N ALA A 169 -0.36 -5.27 -15.26
CA ALA A 169 -1.59 -4.58 -14.95
C ALA A 169 -1.48 -3.77 -13.65
N CYS A 170 -2.24 -2.68 -13.59
CA CYS A 170 -2.43 -1.88 -12.39
C CYS A 170 -3.83 -1.27 -12.41
N GLY A 171 -4.40 -1.02 -11.25
CA GLY A 171 -5.72 -0.42 -11.13
C GLY A 171 -6.13 -0.26 -9.67
N PHE A 172 -7.35 0.24 -9.47
CA PHE A 172 -7.92 0.39 -8.14
C PHE A 172 -9.44 0.23 -8.18
N SER A 173 -10.01 0.03 -7.00
CA SER A 173 -11.45 0.00 -6.78
C SER A 173 -11.84 1.01 -5.69
N VAL A 174 -13.07 1.51 -5.77
CA VAL A 174 -13.69 2.35 -4.73
C VAL A 174 -14.74 1.51 -4.01
N LYS A 175 -14.67 1.46 -2.70
CA LYS A 175 -15.62 0.76 -1.83
C LYS A 175 -16.78 1.70 -1.55
N LEU A 176 -17.98 1.39 -2.04
CA LEU A 176 -19.14 2.26 -1.88
C LEU A 176 -19.79 2.13 -0.51
N ASP A 177 -19.82 0.92 0.05
CA ASP A 177 -20.50 0.66 1.33
C ASP A 177 -20.03 1.58 2.48
N PRO A 178 -18.72 1.78 2.72
CA PRO A 178 -18.26 2.70 3.75
C PRO A 178 -18.62 4.17 3.49
N LEU A 179 -18.92 4.51 2.24
CA LEU A 179 -19.28 5.88 1.83
C LEU A 179 -20.78 6.17 1.97
N ILE A 180 -21.65 5.15 1.98
CA ILE A 180 -23.10 5.34 2.03
C ILE A 180 -23.49 6.13 3.29
N ASP A 181 -22.91 5.79 4.44
CA ASP A 181 -23.18 6.46 5.72
C ASP A 181 -22.45 7.81 5.84
N TYR A 182 -21.34 7.98 5.11
CA TYR A 182 -20.53 9.19 5.15
C TYR A 182 -21.06 10.30 4.24
N VAL A 183 -21.53 9.94 3.07
CA VAL A 183 -22.13 10.89 2.13
C VAL A 183 -23.58 11.09 2.55
N ASP A 184 -23.84 12.17 3.28
CA ASP A 184 -25.21 12.61 3.55
C ASP A 184 -25.90 12.90 2.21
N VAL A 185 -26.57 11.89 1.68
CA VAL A 185 -27.34 11.98 0.45
C VAL A 185 -28.55 12.88 0.72
N GLN A 186 -28.27 14.18 0.91
CA GLN A 186 -29.29 15.20 0.81
C GLN A 186 -29.73 15.34 -0.66
N SER A 187 -30.16 14.24 -1.25
CA SER A 187 -30.87 14.31 -2.52
C SER A 187 -32.28 14.84 -2.27
N LYS A 188 -32.40 16.11 -1.96
CA LYS A 188 -33.64 16.87 -2.07
C LYS A 188 -33.99 17.16 -3.54
N LYS A 189 -33.73 16.26 -4.45
CA LYS A 189 -34.36 16.29 -5.76
C LYS A 189 -35.75 15.70 -5.61
N LYS A 190 -36.73 16.54 -5.28
CA LYS A 190 -38.14 16.21 -5.46
C LYS A 190 -38.37 16.02 -6.97
N TYR A 191 -38.44 14.77 -7.43
CA TYR A 191 -38.95 14.45 -8.76
C TYR A 191 -40.46 14.67 -8.75
N LYS A 192 -40.96 15.65 -9.50
CA LYS A 192 -42.37 15.72 -9.81
C LYS A 192 -42.64 14.69 -10.91
N LEU A 193 -43.27 13.59 -10.55
CA LEU A 193 -43.86 12.66 -11.55
C LEU A 193 -45.10 13.34 -12.11
N TYR A 194 -45.09 13.65 -13.38
CA TYR A 194 -46.28 14.05 -14.11
C TYR A 194 -46.88 12.76 -14.69
N PHE A 195 -48.07 12.41 -14.21
CA PHE A 195 -48.91 11.42 -14.89
C PHE A 195 -49.70 12.18 -15.93
N ASN A 196 -49.59 11.82 -17.21
CA ASN A 196 -50.52 12.24 -18.25
C ASN A 196 -51.74 11.29 -18.14
N ASP A 197 -52.90 11.87 -17.88
CA ASP A 197 -54.19 11.19 -18.00
C ASP A 197 -54.52 10.93 -19.49
#